data_7c9b907dca0cbd77aa8f8031682e81d6
#
_entry.id   7c9b907dca0cbd77aa8f8031682e81d6
#
_cell.length_a   1.000
_cell.length_b   1.000
_cell.length_c   1.000
_cell.angle_alpha   90.00
_cell.angle_beta   90.00
_cell.angle_gamma   90.00
#
_symmetry.space_group_name_H-M   'P 1'
#
loop_
_entity.id
_entity.type
_entity.pdbx_description
1 polymer ?
#
loop_
_entity_poly.entity_id
_entity_poly.type
_entity_poly.pdbx_seq_one_letter_code
_entity_poly.pdbx_strand_id
1 'polypeptide(L)'
;IILFIIAITLGKILLKKNIIIFPRFILFVVDVFYSPFKTIARLLKIDDDMIDRISIEVRDDVNKEKFKKIPAEETLIFLPHCLRHRDCQAALQKEGVICTECGKCSIGVIKKKADKLGYSLYIVPGSSFVKKIVKENNFKAVIGVACHEDLNQMMMLLSDYCPQGVLLSKTGCFETKVDIKKVFEKLNSKY
;
A
#
# COMPACT_ATOMS: atom_id res chain seq x y z
N ILE A 1 14.33 -9.63 20.52
CA ILE A 1 14.91 -8.76 19.47
C ILE A 1 15.78 -9.60 18.53
N ILE A 2 16.79 -10.32 19.04
CA ILE A 2 17.68 -11.15 18.22
C ILE A 2 16.91 -12.22 17.43
N LEU A 3 15.99 -12.96 18.05
CA LEU A 3 15.12 -13.94 17.39
C LEU A 3 14.24 -13.31 16.29
N PHE A 4 13.78 -12.08 16.48
CA PHE A 4 12.98 -11.37 15.50
C PHE A 4 13.81 -10.90 14.30
N ILE A 5 14.99 -10.37 14.55
CA ILE A 5 15.94 -10.00 13.48
C ILE A 5 16.35 -11.25 12.69
N ILE A 6 16.57 -12.38 13.37
CA ILE A 6 16.85 -13.68 12.74
C ILE A 6 15.64 -14.13 11.92
N ALA A 7 14.40 -14.05 12.45
CA ALA A 7 13.20 -14.44 11.73
C ALA A 7 12.96 -13.57 10.49
N ILE A 8 13.18 -12.25 10.57
CA ILE A 8 13.07 -11.34 9.42
C ILE A 8 14.17 -11.62 8.40
N THR A 9 15.43 -11.80 8.85
CA THR A 9 16.55 -12.08 7.94
C THR A 9 16.38 -13.44 7.26
N LEU A 10 15.95 -14.45 8.00
CA LEU A 10 15.61 -15.77 7.45
C LEU A 10 14.43 -15.67 6.48
N GLY A 11 13.38 -14.92 6.85
CA GLY A 11 12.24 -14.62 5.99
C GLY A 11 12.68 -13.93 4.69
N LYS A 12 13.51 -12.89 4.75
CA LYS A 12 14.06 -12.21 3.56
C LYS A 12 14.93 -13.14 2.71
N ILE A 13 15.74 -14.02 3.31
CA ILE A 13 16.55 -15.01 2.58
C ILE A 13 15.68 -16.05 1.89
N LEU A 14 14.64 -16.55 2.57
CA LEU A 14 13.68 -17.51 2.02
C LEU A 14 12.84 -16.88 0.89
N LEU A 15 12.44 -15.62 1.03
CA LEU A 15 11.78 -14.83 -0.01
C LEU A 15 12.67 -14.67 -1.25
N LYS A 16 13.94 -14.32 -1.06
CA LYS A 16 14.91 -14.13 -2.15
C LYS A 16 15.22 -15.41 -2.93
N LYS A 17 15.04 -16.58 -2.30
CA LYS A 17 15.20 -17.89 -2.92
C LYS A 17 13.93 -18.49 -3.52
N ASN A 18 12.81 -17.73 -3.59
CA ASN A 18 11.49 -18.23 -4.00
C ASN A 18 10.99 -19.48 -3.23
N ILE A 19 11.51 -19.71 -2.02
CA ILE A 19 11.12 -20.81 -1.16
C ILE A 19 10.07 -20.30 -0.15
N ILE A 20 8.98 -19.75 -0.65
CA ILE A 20 7.84 -19.40 0.22
C ILE A 20 6.93 -20.62 0.29
N ILE A 21 7.24 -21.52 1.22
CA ILE A 21 6.44 -22.74 1.41
C ILE A 21 5.06 -22.40 2.00
N PHE A 22 4.94 -21.32 2.79
CA PHE A 22 3.68 -20.92 3.43
C PHE A 22 3.52 -19.39 3.51
N PRO A 23 3.18 -18.71 2.41
CA PRO A 23 3.03 -17.24 2.42
C PRO A 23 1.96 -16.76 3.42
N ARG A 24 0.84 -17.48 3.55
CA ARG A 24 -0.21 -17.17 4.53
C ARG A 24 0.26 -17.31 5.99
N PHE A 25 1.12 -18.27 6.28
CA PHE A 25 1.68 -18.45 7.61
C PHE A 25 2.61 -17.29 7.99
N ILE A 26 3.43 -16.80 7.05
CA ILE A 26 4.29 -15.63 7.29
C ILE A 26 3.44 -14.40 7.61
N LEU A 27 2.38 -14.14 6.83
CA LEU A 27 1.46 -13.04 7.09
C LEU A 27 0.76 -13.18 8.44
N PHE A 28 0.29 -14.38 8.78
CA PHE A 28 -0.30 -14.67 10.08
C PHE A 28 0.66 -14.36 11.23
N VAL A 29 1.91 -14.79 11.15
CA VAL A 29 2.93 -14.49 12.17
C VAL A 29 3.17 -12.98 12.27
N VAL A 30 3.32 -12.28 11.14
CA VAL A 30 3.47 -10.82 11.13
C VAL A 30 2.29 -10.13 11.80
N ASP A 31 1.06 -10.57 11.55
CA ASP A 31 -0.16 -9.99 12.11
C ASP A 31 -0.28 -10.22 13.62
N VAL A 32 -0.05 -11.45 14.08
CA VAL A 32 -0.12 -11.82 15.50
C VAL A 32 0.94 -11.06 16.32
N PHE A 33 2.14 -10.94 15.80
CA PHE A 33 3.25 -10.33 16.53
C PHE A 33 3.38 -8.82 16.32
N TYR A 34 2.62 -8.22 15.40
CA TYR A 34 2.68 -6.78 15.12
C TYR A 34 2.47 -5.93 16.38
N SER A 35 1.37 -6.15 17.11
CA SER A 35 1.05 -5.37 18.31
C SER A 35 2.04 -5.57 19.46
N PRO A 36 2.44 -6.80 19.83
CA PRO A 36 3.52 -7.01 20.79
C PRO A 36 4.82 -6.32 20.42
N PHE A 37 5.25 -6.39 19.16
CA PHE A 37 6.49 -5.75 18.72
C PHE A 37 6.43 -4.24 18.74
N LYS A 38 5.30 -3.65 18.35
CA LYS A 38 5.10 -2.19 18.42
C LYS A 38 5.16 -1.71 19.88
N THR A 39 4.61 -2.47 20.82
CA THR A 39 4.69 -2.18 22.26
C THR A 39 6.13 -2.25 22.77
N ILE A 40 6.87 -3.31 22.43
CA ILE A 40 8.28 -3.47 22.82
C ILE A 40 9.14 -2.37 22.19
N ALA A 41 8.92 -2.02 20.94
CA ALA A 41 9.65 -0.94 20.27
C ALA A 41 9.50 0.39 21.01
N ARG A 42 8.27 0.73 21.41
CA ARG A 42 8.01 1.94 22.23
C ARG A 42 8.74 1.93 23.56
N LEU A 43 8.73 0.78 24.25
CA LEU A 43 9.46 0.63 25.51
C LEU A 43 10.97 0.82 25.33
N LEU A 44 11.52 0.37 24.22
CA LEU A 44 12.94 0.47 23.87
C LEU A 44 13.30 1.79 23.16
N LYS A 45 12.33 2.70 22.99
CA LYS A 45 12.48 3.98 22.24
C LYS A 45 12.99 3.76 20.79
N ILE A 46 12.61 2.63 20.18
CA ILE A 46 12.85 2.36 18.77
C ILE A 46 11.73 3.04 17.96
N ASP A 47 12.08 3.54 16.78
CA ASP A 47 11.14 4.19 15.88
C ASP A 47 10.01 3.21 15.47
N ASP A 48 8.77 3.56 15.84
CA ASP A 48 7.57 2.78 15.52
C ASP A 48 7.39 2.61 14.00
N ASP A 49 7.84 3.60 13.22
CA ASP A 49 7.77 3.62 11.75
C ASP A 49 8.51 2.43 11.14
N MET A 50 9.59 1.97 11.77
CA MET A 50 10.39 0.87 11.26
C MET A 50 9.60 -0.44 11.23
N ILE A 51 8.76 -0.69 12.23
CA ILE A 51 7.94 -1.91 12.29
C ILE A 51 6.87 -1.90 11.19
N ASP A 52 6.21 -0.75 10.98
CA ASP A 52 5.24 -0.58 9.90
C ASP A 52 5.87 -0.80 8.53
N ARG A 53 7.05 -0.21 8.28
CA ARG A 53 7.79 -0.36 7.02
C ARG A 53 8.18 -1.82 6.76
N ILE A 54 8.68 -2.53 7.77
CA ILE A 54 9.03 -3.95 7.65
C ILE A 54 7.79 -4.78 7.33
N SER A 55 6.68 -4.54 8.04
CA SER A 55 5.42 -5.25 7.81
C SER A 55 4.90 -5.04 6.38
N ILE A 56 4.96 -3.80 5.87
CA ILE A 56 4.58 -3.46 4.49
C ILE A 56 5.48 -4.20 3.49
N GLU A 57 6.81 -4.17 3.68
CA GLU A 57 7.77 -4.81 2.78
C GLU A 57 7.55 -6.33 2.72
N VAL A 58 7.35 -6.96 3.88
CA VAL A 58 7.06 -8.41 3.94
C VAL A 58 5.77 -8.75 3.20
N ARG A 59 4.70 -7.95 3.37
CA ARG A 59 3.43 -8.16 2.66
C ARG A 59 3.57 -7.97 1.16
N ASP A 60 4.30 -6.96 0.74
CA ASP A 60 4.61 -6.70 -0.66
C ASP A 60 5.30 -7.91 -1.32
N ASP A 61 6.36 -8.40 -0.67
CA ASP A 61 7.15 -9.52 -1.18
C ASP A 61 6.34 -10.83 -1.22
N VAL A 62 5.58 -11.11 -0.15
CA VAL A 62 4.73 -12.32 -0.08
C VAL A 62 3.64 -12.33 -1.16
N ASN A 63 3.05 -11.17 -1.44
CA ASN A 63 1.96 -11.06 -2.42
C ASN A 63 2.44 -10.87 -3.87
N LYS A 64 3.71 -10.52 -4.08
CA LYS A 64 4.26 -10.09 -5.37
C LYS A 64 3.93 -11.01 -6.54
N GLU A 65 4.20 -12.31 -6.39
CA GLU A 65 4.01 -13.25 -7.50
C GLU A 65 2.53 -13.53 -7.80
N LYS A 66 1.68 -13.49 -6.77
CA LYS A 66 0.23 -13.61 -6.97
C LYS A 66 -0.33 -12.34 -7.59
N PHE A 67 0.12 -11.17 -7.13
CA PHE A 67 -0.28 -9.86 -7.65
C PHE A 67 -0.02 -9.71 -9.15
N LYS A 68 1.16 -10.13 -9.63
CA LYS A 68 1.52 -10.08 -11.06
C LYS A 68 0.56 -10.85 -11.97
N LYS A 69 -0.06 -11.90 -11.46
CA LYS A 69 -0.99 -12.76 -12.23
C LYS A 69 -2.41 -12.22 -12.31
N ILE A 70 -2.74 -11.19 -11.52
CA ILE A 70 -4.08 -10.60 -11.50
C ILE A 70 -4.16 -9.49 -12.55
N PRO A 71 -5.16 -9.45 -13.44
CA PRO A 71 -5.33 -8.41 -14.44
C PRO A 71 -5.43 -7.00 -13.83
N ALA A 72 -5.08 -5.96 -14.60
CA ALA A 72 -5.17 -4.57 -14.16
C ALA A 72 -6.63 -4.16 -13.87
N GLU A 73 -7.57 -4.64 -14.67
CA GLU A 73 -9.00 -4.38 -14.56
C GLU A 73 -9.61 -4.93 -13.26
N GLU A 74 -8.98 -5.96 -12.68
CA GLU A 74 -9.35 -6.53 -11.37
C GLU A 74 -8.52 -5.98 -10.21
N THR A 75 -7.86 -4.83 -10.43
CA THR A 75 -6.97 -4.20 -9.44
C THR A 75 -7.39 -2.77 -9.14
N LEU A 76 -7.62 -2.45 -7.88
CA LEU A 76 -7.90 -1.10 -7.41
C LEU A 76 -6.63 -0.37 -7.02
N ILE A 77 -6.59 0.95 -7.25
CA ILE A 77 -5.52 1.83 -6.77
C ILE A 77 -6.13 2.86 -5.82
N PHE A 78 -5.57 2.96 -4.62
CA PHE A 78 -5.94 3.99 -3.66
C PHE A 78 -4.82 5.00 -3.48
N LEU A 79 -5.10 6.27 -3.83
CA LEU A 79 -4.23 7.41 -3.56
C LEU A 79 -4.81 8.26 -2.43
N PRO A 80 -3.99 8.76 -1.50
CA PRO A 80 -4.47 9.60 -0.44
C PRO A 80 -4.73 11.03 -0.95
N HIS A 81 -5.78 11.66 -0.44
CA HIS A 81 -6.14 13.01 -0.83
C HIS A 81 -5.07 14.06 -0.45
N CYS A 82 -4.20 13.76 0.52
CA CYS A 82 -3.12 14.64 0.95
C CYS A 82 -2.02 14.85 -0.12
N LEU A 83 -1.97 14.03 -1.21
CA LEU A 83 -1.16 14.27 -2.39
C LEU A 83 -1.62 15.46 -3.24
N ARG A 84 -2.82 15.98 -2.99
CA ARG A 84 -3.39 17.09 -3.76
C ARG A 84 -2.64 18.39 -3.49
N HIS A 85 -2.56 19.22 -4.51
CA HIS A 85 -2.12 20.60 -4.35
C HIS A 85 -3.16 21.39 -3.53
N ARG A 86 -2.75 22.39 -2.75
CA ARG A 86 -3.66 23.22 -1.93
C ARG A 86 -4.77 23.88 -2.75
N ASP A 87 -4.46 24.33 -3.97
CA ASP A 87 -5.41 24.97 -4.88
C ASP A 87 -6.17 23.96 -5.75
N CYS A 88 -6.26 22.70 -5.32
CA CYS A 88 -7.01 21.69 -6.06
C CYS A 88 -8.50 21.92 -5.92
N GLN A 89 -9.18 22.18 -7.05
CA GLN A 89 -10.63 22.44 -7.11
C GLN A 89 -11.47 21.15 -7.23
N ALA A 90 -10.81 19.98 -7.23
CA ALA A 90 -11.52 18.70 -7.33
C ALA A 90 -12.44 18.47 -6.12
N ALA A 91 -13.70 18.19 -6.38
CA ALA A 91 -14.72 17.97 -5.36
C ALA A 91 -14.68 16.53 -4.81
N LEU A 92 -15.06 16.38 -3.54
CA LEU A 92 -15.28 15.07 -2.92
C LEU A 92 -16.68 14.56 -3.33
N GLN A 93 -16.73 13.34 -3.86
CA GLN A 93 -17.96 12.64 -4.25
C GLN A 93 -18.11 11.32 -3.46
N LYS A 94 -19.17 10.56 -3.76
CA LYS A 94 -19.46 9.29 -3.07
C LYS A 94 -18.31 8.27 -3.16
N GLU A 95 -17.57 8.29 -4.26
CA GLU A 95 -16.47 7.34 -4.55
C GLU A 95 -15.08 7.93 -4.27
N GLY A 96 -15.00 9.12 -3.67
CA GLY A 96 -13.76 9.82 -3.39
C GLY A 96 -13.64 11.14 -4.16
N VAL A 97 -12.42 11.62 -4.34
CA VAL A 97 -12.14 12.88 -5.04
C VAL A 97 -11.95 12.62 -6.53
N ILE A 98 -12.70 13.33 -7.38
CA ILE A 98 -12.55 13.23 -8.84
C ILE A 98 -11.46 14.18 -9.32
N CYS A 99 -10.36 13.63 -9.79
CA CYS A 99 -9.24 14.39 -10.31
C CYS A 99 -9.57 15.03 -11.67
N THR A 100 -9.37 16.36 -11.78
CA THR A 100 -9.53 17.13 -13.02
C THR A 100 -8.26 17.16 -13.88
N GLU A 101 -7.21 16.44 -13.49
CA GLU A 101 -5.93 16.34 -14.21
C GLU A 101 -5.25 17.70 -14.50
N CYS A 102 -5.43 18.66 -13.61
CA CYS A 102 -4.95 20.05 -13.75
C CYS A 102 -3.41 20.20 -13.76
N GLY A 103 -2.64 19.10 -13.58
CA GLY A 103 -1.17 19.08 -13.62
C GLY A 103 -0.46 19.62 -12.38
N LYS A 104 -1.19 20.08 -11.35
CA LYS A 104 -0.59 20.70 -10.16
C LYS A 104 0.00 19.72 -9.14
N CYS A 105 -0.28 18.42 -9.26
CA CYS A 105 0.23 17.38 -8.35
C CYS A 105 0.46 16.05 -9.06
N SER A 106 1.10 15.09 -8.38
CA SER A 106 1.44 13.77 -8.92
C SER A 106 0.22 12.89 -9.26
N ILE A 107 -0.94 13.18 -8.67
CA ILE A 107 -2.15 12.38 -8.87
C ILE A 107 -2.54 12.30 -10.35
N GLY A 108 -2.54 13.42 -11.08
CA GLY A 108 -2.93 13.44 -12.50
C GLY A 108 -2.02 12.58 -13.37
N VAL A 109 -0.71 12.58 -13.09
CA VAL A 109 0.28 11.76 -13.82
C VAL A 109 0.07 10.27 -13.54
N ILE A 110 -0.16 9.92 -12.26
CA ILE A 110 -0.44 8.53 -11.86
C ILE A 110 -1.76 8.06 -12.46
N LYS A 111 -2.81 8.90 -12.42
CA LYS A 111 -4.12 8.60 -12.98
C LYS A 111 -4.04 8.29 -14.48
N LYS A 112 -3.42 9.15 -15.26
CA LYS A 112 -3.23 8.93 -16.71
C LYS A 112 -2.56 7.59 -17.02
N LYS A 113 -1.54 7.24 -16.23
CA LYS A 113 -0.84 5.95 -16.40
C LYS A 113 -1.73 4.77 -16.00
N ALA A 114 -2.48 4.90 -14.89
CA ALA A 114 -3.39 3.88 -14.41
C ALA A 114 -4.52 3.61 -15.40
N ASP A 115 -5.18 4.67 -15.89
CA ASP A 115 -6.25 4.58 -16.89
C ASP A 115 -5.77 3.91 -18.19
N LYS A 116 -4.56 4.28 -18.67
CA LYS A 116 -3.95 3.66 -19.87
C LYS A 116 -3.70 2.16 -19.70
N LEU A 117 -3.47 1.70 -18.49
CA LEU A 117 -3.21 0.29 -18.16
C LEU A 117 -4.47 -0.47 -17.70
N GLY A 118 -5.64 0.17 -17.66
CA GLY A 118 -6.91 -0.44 -17.29
C GLY A 118 -7.18 -0.58 -15.78
N TYR A 119 -6.42 0.11 -14.93
CA TYR A 119 -6.65 0.11 -13.48
C TYR A 119 -7.79 1.04 -13.06
N SER A 120 -8.54 0.65 -12.04
CA SER A 120 -9.52 1.54 -11.37
C SER A 120 -8.84 2.31 -10.24
N LEU A 121 -8.77 3.66 -10.36
CA LEU A 121 -8.07 4.52 -9.41
C LEU A 121 -9.04 5.39 -8.62
N TYR A 122 -8.87 5.39 -7.29
CA TYR A 122 -9.65 6.17 -6.34
C TYR A 122 -8.75 7.08 -5.49
N ILE A 123 -9.19 8.33 -5.31
CA ILE A 123 -8.52 9.30 -4.44
C ILE A 123 -9.37 9.44 -3.19
N VAL A 124 -8.88 8.95 -2.07
CA VAL A 124 -9.66 8.78 -0.85
C VAL A 124 -9.17 9.68 0.29
N PRO A 125 -10.11 10.26 1.07
CA PRO A 125 -9.77 11.06 2.24
C PRO A 125 -9.36 10.24 3.47
N GLY A 126 -9.63 8.92 3.47
CA GLY A 126 -9.29 8.04 4.59
C GLY A 126 -9.85 6.63 4.45
N SER A 127 -9.58 5.81 5.44
CA SER A 127 -9.88 4.38 5.48
C SER A 127 -11.37 4.03 5.35
N SER A 128 -12.27 4.90 5.79
CA SER A 128 -13.72 4.70 5.66
C SER A 128 -14.17 4.62 4.20
N PHE A 129 -13.59 5.47 3.34
CA PHE A 129 -13.85 5.43 1.90
C PHE A 129 -13.28 4.17 1.26
N VAL A 130 -12.07 3.75 1.65
CA VAL A 130 -11.50 2.49 1.17
C VAL A 130 -12.43 1.32 1.49
N LYS A 131 -12.87 1.19 2.75
CA LYS A 131 -13.78 0.13 3.20
C LYS A 131 -15.11 0.11 2.41
N LYS A 132 -15.64 1.30 2.07
CA LYS A 132 -16.87 1.41 1.27
C LYS A 132 -16.62 0.94 -0.17
N ILE A 133 -15.60 1.47 -0.85
CA ILE A 133 -15.28 1.14 -2.24
C ILE A 133 -15.00 -0.36 -2.40
N VAL A 134 -14.28 -0.95 -1.44
CA VAL A 134 -13.98 -2.38 -1.42
C VAL A 134 -15.24 -3.25 -1.34
N LYS A 135 -16.27 -2.81 -0.61
CA LYS A 135 -17.55 -3.55 -0.53
C LYS A 135 -18.40 -3.44 -1.79
N GLU A 136 -18.27 -2.34 -2.52
CA GLU A 136 -19.11 -2.02 -3.68
C GLU A 136 -18.49 -2.51 -5.01
N ASN A 137 -17.21 -2.92 -5.00
CA ASN A 137 -16.49 -3.32 -6.22
C ASN A 137 -16.02 -4.78 -6.14
N ASN A 138 -16.04 -5.46 -7.26
CA ASN A 138 -15.46 -6.79 -7.41
C ASN A 138 -14.03 -6.66 -7.92
N PHE A 139 -13.04 -7.03 -7.10
CA PHE A 139 -11.62 -6.95 -7.44
C PHE A 139 -10.83 -8.05 -6.71
N LYS A 140 -9.60 -8.30 -7.15
CA LYS A 140 -8.74 -9.36 -6.60
C LYS A 140 -7.40 -8.84 -6.07
N ALA A 141 -7.02 -7.61 -6.45
CA ALA A 141 -5.78 -7.00 -6.01
C ALA A 141 -5.96 -5.51 -5.70
N VAL A 142 -5.06 -4.96 -4.88
CA VAL A 142 -5.08 -3.55 -4.52
C VAL A 142 -3.65 -2.99 -4.46
N ILE A 143 -3.48 -1.76 -4.94
CA ILE A 143 -2.29 -0.94 -4.73
C ILE A 143 -2.67 0.22 -3.82
N GLY A 144 -2.02 0.35 -2.68
CA GLY A 144 -2.20 1.45 -1.75
C GLY A 144 -1.01 2.41 -1.75
N VAL A 145 -1.29 3.72 -1.72
CA VAL A 145 -0.28 4.75 -1.47
C VAL A 145 -0.69 5.50 -0.20
N ALA A 146 0.14 5.49 0.84
CA ALA A 146 -0.16 6.19 2.09
C ALA A 146 1.11 6.39 2.95
N CYS A 147 0.96 7.02 4.14
CA CYS A 147 1.97 6.99 5.18
C CYS A 147 2.11 5.57 5.75
N HIS A 148 3.19 5.30 6.50
CA HIS A 148 3.52 3.95 6.97
C HIS A 148 2.40 3.33 7.82
N GLU A 149 1.82 4.08 8.74
CA GLU A 149 0.77 3.58 9.63
C GLU A 149 -0.53 3.25 8.88
N ASP A 150 -1.06 4.20 8.10
CA ASP A 150 -2.29 4.01 7.32
C ASP A 150 -2.13 2.88 6.30
N LEU A 151 -0.98 2.83 5.61
CA LEU A 151 -0.70 1.82 4.61
C LEU A 151 -0.65 0.43 5.22
N ASN A 152 0.07 0.27 6.34
CA ASN A 152 0.17 -1.02 7.02
C ASN A 152 -1.20 -1.50 7.49
N GLN A 153 -1.98 -0.63 8.17
CA GLN A 153 -3.34 -0.97 8.62
C GLN A 153 -4.25 -1.39 7.47
N MET A 154 -4.18 -0.67 6.33
CA MET A 154 -5.01 -1.01 5.17
C MET A 154 -4.56 -2.30 4.50
N MET A 155 -3.27 -2.57 4.41
CA MET A 155 -2.76 -3.84 3.87
C MET A 155 -3.12 -5.04 4.76
N MET A 156 -3.18 -4.85 6.08
CA MET A 156 -3.70 -5.87 7.01
C MET A 156 -5.19 -6.12 6.76
N LEU A 157 -5.99 -5.07 6.69
CA LEU A 157 -7.43 -5.16 6.45
C LEU A 157 -7.76 -5.83 5.11
N LEU A 158 -6.94 -5.58 4.09
CA LEU A 158 -7.14 -6.08 2.72
C LEU A 158 -6.22 -7.27 2.39
N SER A 159 -5.81 -8.05 3.40
CA SER A 159 -4.87 -9.17 3.25
C SER A 159 -5.30 -10.21 2.21
N ASP A 160 -6.61 -10.41 2.03
CA ASP A 160 -7.17 -11.36 1.06
C ASP A 160 -7.07 -10.89 -0.40
N TYR A 161 -6.84 -9.58 -0.61
CA TYR A 161 -6.84 -8.92 -1.93
C TYR A 161 -5.43 -8.62 -2.46
N CYS A 162 -4.46 -9.44 -2.14
CA CYS A 162 -3.08 -9.30 -2.62
C CYS A 162 -2.55 -7.86 -2.59
N PRO A 163 -2.56 -7.18 -1.42
CA PRO A 163 -2.18 -5.78 -1.33
C PRO A 163 -0.72 -5.56 -1.69
N GLN A 164 -0.47 -4.46 -2.41
CA GLN A 164 0.85 -3.89 -2.68
C GLN A 164 0.90 -2.46 -2.18
N GLY A 165 2.00 -2.07 -1.55
CA GLY A 165 2.15 -0.77 -0.93
C GLY A 165 3.20 0.12 -1.60
N VAL A 166 2.95 1.43 -1.60
CA VAL A 166 3.96 2.45 -1.90
C VAL A 166 3.90 3.53 -0.82
N LEU A 167 4.98 3.68 -0.10
CA LEU A 167 5.08 4.68 0.96
C LEU A 167 5.23 6.09 0.39
N LEU A 168 4.60 7.06 1.05
CA LEU A 168 4.86 8.46 0.80
C LEU A 168 6.33 8.79 1.14
N SER A 169 6.98 9.57 0.27
CA SER A 169 8.35 10.06 0.48
C SER A 169 8.39 11.30 1.39
N LYS A 170 7.27 12.05 1.44
CA LYS A 170 7.02 13.14 2.38
C LYS A 170 5.62 12.96 2.95
N THR A 171 5.51 12.79 4.25
CA THR A 171 4.25 12.67 4.99
C THR A 171 3.70 14.05 5.39
N GLY A 172 2.42 14.12 5.72
CA GLY A 172 1.73 15.34 6.14
C GLY A 172 0.26 15.31 5.74
N CYS A 173 -0.47 16.41 6.03
CA CYS A 173 -1.90 16.51 5.70
C CYS A 173 -2.17 17.15 4.33
N PHE A 174 -1.18 17.83 3.74
CA PHE A 174 -1.27 18.51 2.45
C PHE A 174 0.05 18.42 1.69
N GLU A 175 -0.04 18.46 0.35
CA GLU A 175 1.12 18.49 -0.55
C GLU A 175 2.18 17.45 -0.19
N THR A 176 1.73 16.28 0.21
CA THR A 176 2.61 15.13 0.44
C THR A 176 3.23 14.70 -0.89
N LYS A 177 4.28 13.90 -0.81
CA LYS A 177 4.98 13.45 -2.01
C LYS A 177 5.07 11.94 -2.03
N VAL A 178 5.03 11.38 -3.22
CA VAL A 178 5.29 9.97 -3.49
C VAL A 178 6.35 9.86 -4.59
N ASP A 179 7.18 8.84 -4.51
CA ASP A 179 8.07 8.48 -5.61
C ASP A 179 7.24 7.85 -6.75
N ILE A 180 7.00 8.65 -7.80
CA ILE A 180 6.22 8.22 -8.98
C ILE A 180 6.85 7.00 -9.66
N LYS A 181 8.18 6.85 -9.63
CA LYS A 181 8.86 5.69 -10.20
C LYS A 181 8.44 4.41 -9.51
N LYS A 182 8.40 4.41 -8.16
CA LYS A 182 7.94 3.24 -7.37
C LYS A 182 6.48 2.90 -7.66
N VAL A 183 5.60 3.91 -7.82
CA VAL A 183 4.21 3.68 -8.22
C VAL A 183 4.17 3.03 -9.60
N PHE A 184 4.93 3.56 -10.57
CA PHE A 184 4.98 3.02 -11.93
C PHE A 184 5.58 1.62 -11.99
N GLU A 185 6.57 1.29 -11.17
CA GLU A 185 7.09 -0.06 -11.03
C GLU A 185 5.99 -1.05 -10.61
N LYS A 186 5.15 -0.67 -9.64
CA LYS A 186 4.00 -1.50 -9.25
C LYS A 186 2.98 -1.64 -10.39
N LEU A 187 2.64 -0.56 -11.07
CA LEU A 187 1.70 -0.57 -12.20
C LEU A 187 2.22 -1.42 -13.38
N ASN A 188 3.52 -1.32 -13.68
CA ASN A 188 4.13 -2.07 -14.78
C ASN A 188 4.47 -3.53 -14.41
N SER A 189 4.37 -3.93 -13.16
CA SER A 189 4.79 -5.27 -12.69
C SER A 189 3.95 -6.42 -13.24
N LYS A 190 2.85 -6.11 -13.92
CA LYS A 190 1.92 -7.07 -14.57
C LYS A 190 2.18 -7.26 -16.07
N TYR A 191 3.12 -6.48 -16.63
CA TYR A 191 3.42 -6.43 -18.07
C TYR A 191 4.90 -6.80 -18.37
#